data_f64a7f88c2d1d3edd8f2ca960bb7f135
#
_entry.id   f64a7f88c2d1d3edd8f2ca960bb7f135
#
_cell.length_a   1.000
_cell.length_b   1.000
_cell.length_c   1.000
_cell.angle_alpha   90.00
_cell.angle_beta   90.00
_cell.angle_gamma   90.00
#
_symmetry.space_group_name_H-M   'P 1'
#
loop_
_entity.id
_entity.type
_entity.pdbx_description
1 polymer ?
#
loop_
_entity_poly.entity_id
_entity_poly.type
_entity_poly.pdbx_seq_one_letter_code
_entity_poly.pdbx_strand_id
1 'polypeptide(L)'
;MPSKLNPSTLTAQALGWVDPNTRALVPPIHPSVPYERAPDGSYPGGRTYTRDQNPTYDQAEALITQLEGGAAARLFSSGMAAAATVFDTLSVGDHVIAPEEMYWTIRRWLHDLASRGKIALDLVANGDLDALRSALRPGTTKLVWIETPANPTCAITDI
;
A
#
# COMPACT_ATOMS: atom_id res chain seq x y z
N MET A 1 -0.46 -6.58 29.40
CA MET A 1 -0.59 -6.28 27.97
C MET A 1 -2.07 -6.42 27.63
N PRO A 2 -2.71 -5.47 26.94
CA PRO A 2 -4.08 -5.71 26.47
C PRO A 2 -4.06 -6.92 25.55
N SER A 3 -5.00 -7.85 25.77
CA SER A 3 -5.16 -9.04 24.93
C SER A 3 -5.27 -8.59 23.46
N LYS A 4 -4.47 -9.16 22.56
CA LYS A 4 -4.64 -8.91 21.12
C LYS A 4 -6.05 -9.34 20.76
N LEU A 5 -6.90 -8.39 20.39
CA LEU A 5 -8.23 -8.70 19.89
C LEU A 5 -8.12 -9.57 18.63
N ASN A 6 -9.08 -10.47 18.46
CA ASN A 6 -9.15 -11.28 17.26
C ASN A 6 -9.38 -10.39 16.03
N PRO A 7 -8.75 -10.66 14.87
CA PRO A 7 -8.94 -9.90 13.64
C PRO A 7 -10.42 -9.69 13.26
N SER A 8 -11.26 -10.69 13.46
CA SER A 8 -12.72 -10.58 13.23
C SER A 8 -13.36 -9.54 14.15
N THR A 9 -12.92 -9.43 15.40
CA THR A 9 -13.43 -8.44 16.35
C THR A 9 -12.95 -7.04 15.97
N LEU A 10 -11.69 -6.90 15.59
CA LEU A 10 -11.13 -5.62 15.14
C LEU A 10 -11.89 -5.09 13.92
N THR A 11 -12.17 -5.97 12.95
CA THR A 11 -12.91 -5.63 11.74
C THR A 11 -14.35 -5.24 12.06
N ALA A 12 -15.05 -6.05 12.86
CA ALA A 12 -16.46 -5.83 13.18
C ALA A 12 -16.69 -4.56 14.02
N GLN A 13 -15.72 -4.17 14.85
CA GLN A 13 -15.85 -3.04 15.77
C GLN A 13 -15.08 -1.79 15.30
N ALA A 14 -14.53 -1.79 14.08
CA ALA A 14 -13.74 -0.68 13.55
C ALA A 14 -12.73 -0.11 14.59
N LEU A 15 -11.93 -0.99 15.21
CA LEU A 15 -11.00 -0.68 16.31
C LEU A 15 -11.66 -0.14 17.58
N GLY A 16 -12.95 -0.33 17.78
CA GLY A 16 -13.71 0.25 18.90
C GLY A 16 -13.98 1.76 18.73
N TRP A 17 -13.97 2.24 17.49
CA TRP A 17 -14.22 3.64 17.22
C TRP A 17 -15.63 4.07 17.67
N VAL A 18 -15.71 5.22 18.30
CA VAL A 18 -16.94 5.87 18.72
C VAL A 18 -16.80 7.37 18.49
N ASP A 19 -17.75 7.97 17.78
CA ASP A 19 -17.73 9.44 17.57
C ASP A 19 -17.77 10.18 18.91
N PRO A 20 -16.83 11.06 19.19
CA PRO A 20 -16.75 11.74 20.50
C PRO A 20 -17.93 12.68 20.77
N ASN A 21 -18.55 13.23 19.71
CA ASN A 21 -19.62 14.22 19.85
C ASN A 21 -21.02 13.58 19.84
N THR A 22 -21.25 12.67 18.88
CA THR A 22 -22.58 12.07 18.65
C THR A 22 -22.72 10.70 19.30
N ARG A 23 -21.61 10.06 19.71
CA ARG A 23 -21.55 8.70 20.21
C ARG A 23 -21.95 7.64 19.18
N ALA A 24 -21.96 8.02 17.91
CA ALA A 24 -22.22 7.09 16.81
C ALA A 24 -21.10 6.03 16.71
N LEU A 25 -21.47 4.79 16.33
CA LEU A 25 -20.55 3.68 16.17
C LEU A 25 -19.99 3.55 14.74
N VAL A 26 -20.57 4.27 13.79
CA VAL A 26 -20.16 4.26 12.39
C VAL A 26 -19.47 5.58 12.08
N PRO A 27 -18.24 5.55 11.53
CA PRO A 27 -17.53 6.77 11.14
C PRO A 27 -18.33 7.57 10.10
N PRO A 28 -18.40 8.89 10.23
CA PRO A 28 -19.10 9.73 9.25
C PRO A 28 -18.31 9.83 7.95
N ILE A 29 -19.03 10.12 6.85
CA ILE A 29 -18.41 10.52 5.60
C ILE A 29 -18.19 12.03 5.65
N HIS A 30 -16.95 12.47 5.44
CA HIS A 30 -16.55 13.87 5.43
C HIS A 30 -16.40 14.35 3.98
N PRO A 31 -17.39 15.05 3.41
CA PRO A 31 -17.33 15.56 2.04
C PRO A 31 -16.53 16.85 1.90
N SER A 32 -15.95 17.37 3.01
CA SER A 32 -15.17 18.61 2.98
C SER A 32 -13.94 18.46 2.07
N VAL A 33 -13.71 19.45 1.22
CA VAL A 33 -12.54 19.53 0.34
C VAL A 33 -11.41 20.33 1.01
N PRO A 34 -11.61 21.59 1.44
CA PRO A 34 -10.63 22.35 2.22
C PRO A 34 -10.89 22.17 3.72
N TYR A 35 -9.89 22.50 4.50
CA TYR A 35 -9.97 22.59 5.96
C TYR A 35 -9.69 24.01 6.44
N GLU A 36 -10.15 24.33 7.65
CA GLU A 36 -9.98 25.64 8.26
C GLU A 36 -8.49 26.00 8.38
N ARG A 37 -8.17 27.21 7.93
CA ARG A 37 -6.86 27.81 8.09
C ARG A 37 -6.94 28.96 9.07
N ALA A 38 -6.11 28.94 10.10
CA ALA A 38 -6.04 30.01 11.07
C ALA A 38 -5.43 31.30 10.49
N PRO A 39 -5.64 32.48 11.12
CA PRO A 39 -5.09 33.74 10.65
C PRO A 39 -3.56 33.78 10.54
N ASP A 40 -2.87 32.98 11.35
CA ASP A 40 -1.41 32.81 11.31
C ASP A 40 -0.92 31.90 10.17
N GLY A 41 -1.85 31.34 9.39
CA GLY A 41 -1.55 30.43 8.29
C GLY A 41 -1.46 28.97 8.67
N SER A 42 -1.58 28.61 9.94
CA SER A 42 -1.58 27.21 10.40
C SER A 42 -2.91 26.51 10.11
N TYR A 43 -2.90 25.19 10.25
CA TYR A 43 -4.10 24.34 10.14
C TYR A 43 -4.37 23.67 11.50
N PRO A 44 -5.27 24.21 12.33
CA PRO A 44 -5.53 23.73 13.68
C PRO A 44 -5.94 22.26 13.76
N GLY A 45 -6.64 21.75 12.71
CA GLY A 45 -7.05 20.36 12.59
C GLY A 45 -5.96 19.42 12.01
N GLY A 46 -4.77 19.93 11.68
CA GLY A 46 -3.67 19.17 11.09
C GLY A 46 -3.92 18.71 9.66
N ARG A 47 -5.02 19.10 9.03
CA ARG A 47 -5.38 18.74 7.65
C ARG A 47 -5.47 19.96 6.78
N THR A 48 -5.02 19.83 5.54
CA THR A 48 -5.00 20.93 4.56
C THR A 48 -6.01 20.73 3.44
N TYR A 49 -6.06 19.53 2.88
CA TYR A 49 -6.87 19.24 1.71
C TYR A 49 -7.27 17.77 1.65
N THR A 50 -8.49 17.47 1.20
CA THR A 50 -9.09 16.13 1.26
C THR A 50 -8.38 15.07 0.40
N ARG A 51 -7.62 15.47 -0.63
CA ARG A 51 -6.99 14.53 -1.54
C ARG A 51 -5.96 13.64 -0.84
N ASP A 52 -5.23 14.22 0.10
CA ASP A 52 -4.16 13.59 0.85
C ASP A 52 -4.49 13.35 2.33
N GLN A 53 -5.53 13.99 2.84
CA GLN A 53 -5.90 13.93 4.27
C GLN A 53 -7.41 14.05 4.45
N ASN A 54 -8.09 12.95 4.75
CA ASN A 54 -9.53 12.98 5.01
C ASN A 54 -9.92 11.96 6.10
N PRO A 55 -10.65 12.35 7.14
CA PRO A 55 -11.08 11.44 8.21
C PRO A 55 -11.87 10.22 7.72
N THR A 56 -12.52 10.33 6.56
CA THR A 56 -13.32 9.23 6.00
C THR A 56 -12.50 7.96 5.77
N TYR A 57 -11.26 8.07 5.32
CA TYR A 57 -10.42 6.91 5.07
C TYR A 57 -9.38 6.62 6.16
N ASP A 58 -9.16 7.57 7.08
CA ASP A 58 -8.21 7.38 8.19
C ASP A 58 -8.54 6.12 9.01
N GLN A 59 -9.83 5.87 9.24
CA GLN A 59 -10.29 4.71 10.00
C GLN A 59 -9.96 3.38 9.29
N ALA A 60 -10.16 3.33 7.97
CA ALA A 60 -9.85 2.14 7.19
C ALA A 60 -8.33 1.92 7.12
N GLU A 61 -7.54 2.97 6.94
CA GLU A 61 -6.07 2.90 6.96
C GLU A 61 -5.55 2.41 8.32
N ALA A 62 -6.11 2.92 9.42
CA ALA A 62 -5.77 2.47 10.77
C ALA A 62 -6.10 1.00 11.00
N LEU A 63 -7.28 0.54 10.54
CA LEU A 63 -7.72 -0.84 10.65
C LEU A 63 -6.79 -1.79 9.87
N ILE A 64 -6.50 -1.47 8.61
CA ILE A 64 -5.60 -2.27 7.76
C ILE A 64 -4.20 -2.30 8.38
N THR A 65 -3.69 -1.16 8.84
CA THR A 65 -2.39 -1.09 9.54
C THR A 65 -2.31 -2.08 10.69
N GLN A 66 -3.38 -2.16 11.50
CA GLN A 66 -3.40 -3.07 12.64
C GLN A 66 -3.56 -4.53 12.24
N LEU A 67 -4.39 -4.83 11.24
CA LEU A 67 -4.59 -6.20 10.73
C LEU A 67 -3.31 -6.77 10.13
N GLU A 68 -2.59 -5.98 9.37
CA GLU A 68 -1.34 -6.37 8.71
C GLU A 68 -0.11 -6.25 9.61
N GLY A 69 -0.25 -5.72 10.83
CA GLY A 69 0.89 -5.48 11.71
C GLY A 69 1.88 -4.44 11.17
N GLY A 70 1.43 -3.57 10.26
CA GLY A 70 2.23 -2.56 9.62
C GLY A 70 2.46 -1.32 10.47
N ALA A 71 3.38 -0.46 10.04
CA ALA A 71 3.60 0.86 10.64
C ALA A 71 2.59 1.89 10.14
N ALA A 72 2.12 1.74 8.90
CA ALA A 72 1.10 2.59 8.27
C ALA A 72 0.47 1.86 7.09
N ALA A 73 -0.74 2.27 6.71
CA ALA A 73 -1.41 1.90 5.47
C ALA A 73 -1.81 3.16 4.69
N ARG A 74 -1.99 3.02 3.38
CA ARG A 74 -2.52 4.07 2.52
C ARG A 74 -3.52 3.47 1.55
N LEU A 75 -4.67 4.13 1.42
CA LEU A 75 -5.72 3.76 0.48
C LEU A 75 -5.54 4.49 -0.85
N PHE A 76 -5.77 3.78 -1.93
CA PHE A 76 -5.71 4.29 -3.29
C PHE A 76 -7.02 3.98 -4.03
N SER A 77 -7.31 4.74 -5.07
CA SER A 77 -8.50 4.55 -5.91
C SER A 77 -8.47 3.26 -6.76
N SER A 78 -7.31 2.64 -6.88
CA SER A 78 -7.12 1.37 -7.58
C SER A 78 -5.83 0.67 -7.13
N GLY A 79 -5.77 -0.67 -7.32
CA GLY A 79 -4.54 -1.44 -7.09
C GLY A 79 -3.39 -0.97 -7.98
N MET A 80 -3.67 -0.56 -9.23
CA MET A 80 -2.64 0.02 -10.11
C MET A 80 -2.07 1.32 -9.57
N ALA A 81 -2.90 2.20 -8.97
CA ALA A 81 -2.40 3.42 -8.34
C ALA A 81 -1.51 3.11 -7.13
N ALA A 82 -1.89 2.11 -6.32
CA ALA A 82 -1.09 1.65 -5.19
C ALA A 82 0.27 1.09 -5.67
N ALA A 83 0.25 0.19 -6.65
CA ALA A 83 1.47 -0.38 -7.23
C ALA A 83 2.37 0.70 -7.84
N ALA A 84 1.81 1.60 -8.67
CA ALA A 84 2.56 2.68 -9.30
C ALA A 84 3.28 3.56 -8.27
N THR A 85 2.62 3.88 -7.16
CA THR A 85 3.23 4.66 -6.08
C THR A 85 4.45 3.96 -5.47
N VAL A 86 4.41 2.64 -5.31
CA VAL A 86 5.58 1.87 -4.84
C VAL A 86 6.73 1.98 -5.83
N PHE A 87 6.47 1.77 -7.12
CA PHE A 87 7.51 1.85 -8.16
C PHE A 87 8.04 3.29 -8.37
N ASP A 88 7.22 4.32 -8.11
CA ASP A 88 7.63 5.73 -8.18
C ASP A 88 8.65 6.12 -7.08
N THR A 89 8.81 5.30 -6.04
CA THR A 89 9.87 5.52 -5.05
C THR A 89 11.27 5.16 -5.55
N LEU A 90 11.36 4.48 -6.69
CA LEU A 90 12.63 4.02 -7.26
C LEU A 90 13.33 5.13 -8.04
N SER A 91 14.65 5.15 -7.94
CA SER A 91 15.53 5.99 -8.74
C SER A 91 15.82 5.34 -10.11
N VAL A 92 16.25 6.16 -11.06
CA VAL A 92 16.68 5.66 -12.37
C VAL A 92 17.85 4.68 -12.21
N GLY A 93 17.70 3.49 -12.78
CA GLY A 93 18.70 2.42 -12.72
C GLY A 93 18.58 1.50 -11.51
N ASP A 94 17.65 1.74 -10.59
CA ASP A 94 17.40 0.82 -9.49
C ASP A 94 16.93 -0.55 -10.02
N HIS A 95 17.40 -1.61 -9.36
CA HIS A 95 17.09 -2.97 -9.75
C HIS A 95 15.82 -3.47 -9.05
N VAL A 96 14.95 -4.09 -9.84
CA VAL A 96 13.68 -4.69 -9.42
C VAL A 96 13.69 -6.17 -9.80
N ILE A 97 13.26 -7.01 -8.89
CA ILE A 97 12.93 -8.41 -9.17
C ILE A 97 11.41 -8.55 -9.09
N ALA A 98 10.81 -9.19 -10.09
CA ALA A 98 9.37 -9.45 -10.13
C ALA A 98 9.08 -10.86 -10.64
N PRO A 99 7.90 -11.45 -10.33
CA PRO A 99 7.56 -12.78 -10.82
C PRO A 99 7.24 -12.75 -12.32
N GLU A 100 7.47 -13.86 -13.02
CA GLU A 100 7.08 -14.03 -14.42
C GLU A 100 5.57 -13.96 -14.62
N GLU A 101 4.82 -14.52 -13.64
CA GLU A 101 3.36 -14.52 -13.62
C GLU A 101 2.86 -13.54 -12.57
N MET A 102 2.27 -12.46 -13.04
CA MET A 102 1.70 -11.39 -12.25
C MET A 102 0.55 -10.73 -13.01
N TYR A 103 -0.16 -9.81 -12.37
CA TYR A 103 -1.17 -9.01 -13.03
C TYR A 103 -0.61 -8.35 -14.29
N TRP A 104 -1.22 -8.66 -15.44
CA TRP A 104 -0.63 -8.39 -16.75
C TRP A 104 -0.34 -6.90 -17.00
N THR A 105 -1.16 -5.98 -16.45
CA THR A 105 -0.94 -4.54 -16.62
C THR A 105 0.32 -4.07 -15.91
N ILE A 106 0.60 -4.59 -14.69
CA ILE A 106 1.83 -4.32 -13.97
C ILE A 106 3.02 -4.88 -14.76
N ARG A 107 2.93 -6.13 -15.21
CA ARG A 107 4.00 -6.76 -16.00
C ARG A 107 4.35 -5.93 -17.24
N ARG A 108 3.34 -5.57 -18.03
CA ARG A 108 3.53 -4.73 -19.23
C ARG A 108 4.18 -3.39 -18.88
N TRP A 109 3.74 -2.76 -17.82
CA TRP A 109 4.27 -1.48 -17.37
C TRP A 109 5.73 -1.59 -16.89
N LEU A 110 6.10 -2.66 -16.16
CA LEU A 110 7.48 -2.90 -15.75
C LEU A 110 8.41 -3.11 -16.96
N HIS A 111 7.97 -3.85 -17.96
CA HIS A 111 8.72 -3.98 -19.22
C HIS A 111 8.92 -2.63 -19.91
N ASP A 112 7.89 -1.76 -19.93
CA ASP A 112 8.00 -0.42 -20.49
C ASP A 112 8.99 0.45 -19.69
N LEU A 113 8.94 0.43 -18.36
CA LEU A 113 9.90 1.13 -17.51
C LEU A 113 11.34 0.64 -17.77
N ALA A 114 11.54 -0.67 -17.88
CA ALA A 114 12.84 -1.26 -18.16
C ALA A 114 13.35 -0.89 -19.55
N SER A 115 12.49 -0.95 -20.58
CA SER A 115 12.85 -0.59 -21.96
C SER A 115 13.29 0.89 -22.10
N ARG A 116 12.77 1.76 -21.24
CA ARG A 116 13.15 3.18 -21.16
C ARG A 116 14.36 3.44 -20.25
N GLY A 117 14.95 2.41 -19.68
CA GLY A 117 16.09 2.53 -18.76
C GLY A 117 15.75 3.16 -17.40
N LYS A 118 14.46 3.16 -17.02
CA LYS A 118 14.03 3.67 -15.72
C LYS A 118 14.41 2.74 -14.58
N ILE A 119 14.31 1.42 -14.82
CA ILE A 119 14.68 0.36 -13.87
C ILE A 119 15.48 -0.72 -14.57
N ALA A 120 16.30 -1.45 -13.83
CA ALA A 120 16.81 -2.75 -14.24
C ALA A 120 15.82 -3.82 -13.74
N LEU A 121 15.32 -4.72 -14.61
CA LEU A 121 14.28 -5.68 -14.29
C LEU A 121 14.76 -7.09 -14.51
N ASP A 122 14.71 -7.92 -13.47
CA ASP A 122 14.81 -9.37 -13.57
C ASP A 122 13.46 -10.01 -13.26
N LEU A 123 13.05 -10.95 -14.10
CA LEU A 123 11.86 -11.77 -13.86
C LEU A 123 12.29 -13.16 -13.39
N VAL A 124 11.58 -13.68 -12.39
CA VAL A 124 11.83 -15.01 -11.81
C VAL A 124 10.56 -15.84 -11.80
N ALA A 125 10.68 -17.15 -11.94
CA ALA A 125 9.51 -18.03 -11.86
C ALA A 125 8.84 -17.92 -10.49
N ASN A 126 7.50 -17.95 -10.48
CA ASN A 126 6.72 -17.83 -9.25
C ASN A 126 7.06 -19.00 -8.30
N GLY A 127 7.35 -18.67 -7.04
CA GLY A 127 7.68 -19.65 -6.02
C GLY A 127 9.12 -20.20 -6.06
N ASP A 128 9.93 -19.85 -7.06
CA ASP A 128 11.34 -20.22 -7.12
C ASP A 128 12.21 -19.29 -6.26
N LEU A 129 12.32 -19.63 -4.98
CA LEU A 129 13.11 -18.85 -4.03
C LEU A 129 14.62 -18.88 -4.31
N ASP A 130 15.12 -19.93 -4.95
CA ASP A 130 16.55 -20.03 -5.28
C ASP A 130 16.88 -19.14 -6.48
N ALA A 131 16.02 -19.08 -7.50
CA ALA A 131 16.14 -18.13 -8.59
C ALA A 131 16.05 -16.67 -8.06
N LEU A 132 15.11 -16.39 -7.15
CA LEU A 132 14.97 -15.09 -6.51
C LEU A 132 16.26 -14.71 -5.76
N ARG A 133 16.80 -15.58 -4.93
CA ARG A 133 18.08 -15.35 -4.22
C ARG A 133 19.23 -15.08 -5.17
N SER A 134 19.29 -15.84 -6.26
CA SER A 134 20.35 -15.71 -7.27
C SER A 134 20.26 -14.39 -8.05
N ALA A 135 19.05 -13.86 -8.25
CA ALA A 135 18.82 -12.59 -8.92
C ALA A 135 19.12 -11.36 -8.03
N LEU A 136 19.24 -11.53 -6.71
CA LEU A 136 19.53 -10.42 -5.80
C LEU A 136 20.90 -9.81 -6.08
N ARG A 137 20.93 -8.49 -6.24
CA ARG A 137 22.14 -7.69 -6.44
C ARG A 137 22.38 -6.82 -5.22
N PRO A 138 23.29 -7.18 -4.28
CA PRO A 138 23.55 -6.41 -3.08
C PRO A 138 23.81 -4.93 -3.36
N GLY A 139 23.11 -4.05 -2.65
CA GLY A 139 23.22 -2.60 -2.82
C GLY A 139 22.46 -2.01 -4.03
N THR A 140 22.12 -2.83 -5.03
CA THR A 140 21.44 -2.39 -6.26
C THR A 140 19.97 -2.79 -6.30
N THR A 141 19.62 -4.01 -5.85
CA THR A 141 18.21 -4.42 -5.75
C THR A 141 17.51 -3.58 -4.69
N LYS A 142 16.48 -2.85 -5.10
CA LYS A 142 15.70 -1.97 -4.23
C LYS A 142 14.29 -2.46 -3.99
N LEU A 143 13.76 -3.28 -4.90
CA LEU A 143 12.41 -3.80 -4.80
C LEU A 143 12.34 -5.26 -5.24
N VAL A 144 11.68 -6.07 -4.45
CA VAL A 144 11.19 -7.39 -4.83
C VAL A 144 9.67 -7.32 -4.82
N TRP A 145 9.06 -7.43 -6.00
CA TRP A 145 7.61 -7.46 -6.15
C TRP A 145 7.12 -8.90 -6.15
N ILE A 146 6.11 -9.20 -5.33
CA ILE A 146 5.52 -10.54 -5.23
C ILE A 146 4.01 -10.41 -5.31
N GLU A 147 3.37 -11.26 -6.09
CA GLU A 147 1.93 -11.48 -6.10
C GLU A 147 1.65 -12.93 -5.73
N THR A 148 0.94 -13.15 -4.63
CA THR A 148 0.58 -14.49 -4.15
C THR A 148 -0.81 -14.49 -3.52
N PRO A 149 -1.76 -15.30 -4.04
CA PRO A 149 -1.70 -16.09 -5.28
C PRO A 149 -1.58 -15.21 -6.54
N ALA A 150 -0.83 -15.67 -7.54
CA ALA A 150 -0.67 -14.95 -8.80
C ALA A 150 -1.94 -14.99 -9.66
N ASN A 151 -2.23 -13.93 -10.39
CA ASN A 151 -3.32 -13.88 -11.35
C ASN A 151 -2.78 -14.07 -12.79
N PRO A 152 -3.26 -15.03 -13.61
CA PRO A 152 -4.46 -15.87 -13.38
C PRO A 152 -4.18 -17.29 -12.85
N THR A 153 -2.93 -17.69 -12.70
CA THR A 153 -2.56 -19.08 -12.48
C THR A 153 -2.76 -19.58 -11.05
N CYS A 154 -3.00 -18.66 -10.10
CA CYS A 154 -3.06 -18.95 -8.67
C CYS A 154 -1.76 -19.58 -8.12
N ALA A 155 -0.63 -19.38 -8.78
CA ALA A 155 0.66 -19.82 -8.28
C ALA A 155 0.97 -19.16 -6.93
N ILE A 156 1.50 -19.96 -6.00
CA ILE A 156 1.80 -19.52 -4.63
C ILE A 156 3.30 -19.30 -4.50
N THR A 157 3.65 -18.17 -3.91
CA THR A 157 5.02 -17.88 -3.46
C THR A 157 5.02 -17.87 -1.93
N ASP A 158 5.93 -18.61 -1.32
CA ASP A 158 6.15 -18.59 0.14
C ASP A 158 6.96 -17.34 0.51
N ILE A 159 6.44 -16.53 1.47
CA ILE A 159 6.98 -15.21 1.82
C ILE A 159 7.65 -15.26 3.20
#